data_10c9435a2e0ce3c3e98685e627df0bce
#
_entry.id   10c9435a2e0ce3c3e98685e627df0bce
#
_cell.length_a   1.000
_cell.length_b   1.000
_cell.length_c   1.000
_cell.angle_alpha   90.00
_cell.angle_beta   90.00
_cell.angle_gamma   90.00
#
_symmetry.space_group_name_H-M   'P 1'
#
loop_
_entity.id
_entity.type
_entity.pdbx_description
1 polymer ?
#
loop_
_entity_poly.entity_id
_entity_poly.type
_entity_poly.pdbx_seq_one_letter_code
_entity_poly.pdbx_strand_id
1 'polypeptide(L)'
;FIPSFGVNLDINFKGGTKIAYSYSGDVADSDIEATVRGVIDNSFTLAKSTALAGNTKTFEISLVGKNSISAEKQEELTKALEEKFADNEISLYNSNSVSPTIAGTFFAKSLVAVLITALLVVIYVGIRFRRIGGVSAALTALCALVFDLLITFCICVFFKLQIDSNYIA
;
A
#
# COMPACT_ATOMS: atom_id res chain seq x y z
N PHE A 1 -10.79 -19.69 12.74
CA PHE A 1 -11.78 -19.23 11.75
C PHE A 1 -11.56 -17.74 11.50
N ILE A 2 -10.59 -17.39 10.68
CA ILE A 2 -10.45 -16.03 10.15
C ILE A 2 -11.14 -16.11 8.79
N PRO A 3 -12.35 -15.53 8.63
CA PRO A 3 -12.95 -15.43 7.31
C PRO A 3 -12.02 -14.58 6.47
N SER A 4 -11.89 -14.92 5.20
CA SER A 4 -11.04 -14.30 4.18
C SER A 4 -11.28 -12.79 4.02
N PHE A 5 -11.01 -12.02 5.03
CA PHE A 5 -10.76 -10.60 4.92
C PHE A 5 -9.35 -10.49 4.35
N GLY A 6 -9.25 -10.43 3.03
CA GLY A 6 -7.98 -10.25 2.36
C GLY A 6 -7.36 -8.94 2.81
N VAL A 7 -6.32 -9.00 3.62
CA VAL A 7 -5.53 -7.83 3.97
C VAL A 7 -4.76 -7.42 2.72
N ASN A 8 -5.13 -6.27 2.14
CA ASN A 8 -4.48 -5.70 0.97
C ASN A 8 -3.19 -5.00 1.41
N LEU A 9 -2.11 -5.77 1.47
CA LEU A 9 -0.78 -5.23 1.75
C LEU A 9 -0.18 -4.64 0.48
N ASP A 10 0.39 -3.45 0.61
CA ASP A 10 1.10 -2.76 -0.47
C ASP A 10 2.33 -3.54 -0.96
N ILE A 11 2.79 -3.19 -2.17
CA ILE A 11 4.02 -3.72 -2.79
C ILE A 11 5.27 -3.48 -1.93
N ASN A 12 5.29 -2.46 -1.08
CA ASN A 12 6.38 -2.18 -0.15
C ASN A 12 6.61 -3.30 0.88
N PHE A 13 5.57 -4.11 1.17
CA PHE A 13 5.64 -5.21 2.14
C PHE A 13 5.74 -6.59 1.50
N LYS A 14 5.14 -6.79 0.32
CA LYS A 14 5.15 -8.09 -0.37
C LYS A 14 6.02 -8.10 -1.62
N GLY A 15 6.47 -6.94 -2.07
CA GLY A 15 7.02 -6.73 -3.39
C GLY A 15 5.91 -6.70 -4.45
N GLY A 16 6.26 -6.29 -5.65
CA GLY A 16 5.34 -6.20 -6.77
C GLY A 16 5.54 -4.94 -7.59
N THR A 17 4.59 -4.65 -8.47
CA THR A 17 4.62 -3.46 -9.33
C THR A 17 3.32 -2.69 -9.19
N LYS A 18 3.43 -1.38 -9.02
CA LYS A 18 2.35 -0.40 -9.07
C LYS A 18 2.51 0.46 -10.31
N ILE A 19 1.51 0.52 -11.15
CA ILE A 19 1.49 1.34 -12.35
C ILE A 19 0.29 2.25 -12.27
N ALA A 20 0.51 3.55 -12.30
CA ALA A 20 -0.53 4.55 -12.32
C ALA A 20 -0.62 5.18 -13.71
N TYR A 21 -1.83 5.24 -14.24
CA TYR A 21 -2.15 5.89 -15.50
C TYR A 21 -3.06 7.09 -15.24
N SER A 22 -2.84 8.19 -15.94
CA SER A 22 -3.77 9.30 -16.01
C SER A 22 -4.72 9.10 -17.18
N TYR A 23 -5.95 9.57 -17.05
CA TYR A 23 -6.94 9.49 -18.10
C TYR A 23 -7.92 10.67 -18.06
N SER A 24 -8.50 11.00 -19.21
CA SER A 24 -9.53 12.02 -19.34
C SER A 24 -10.90 11.36 -19.62
N GLY A 25 -11.98 12.02 -19.22
CA GLY A 25 -13.33 11.52 -19.46
C GLY A 25 -13.80 10.51 -18.43
N ASP A 26 -14.61 9.54 -18.87
CA ASP A 26 -15.15 8.48 -18.05
C ASP A 26 -14.85 7.11 -18.68
N VAL A 27 -14.22 6.24 -17.91
CA VAL A 27 -13.82 4.90 -18.34
C VAL A 27 -14.37 3.90 -17.35
N ALA A 28 -15.10 2.87 -17.83
CA ALA A 28 -15.65 1.84 -16.97
C ALA A 28 -14.53 0.93 -16.41
N ASP A 29 -14.65 0.56 -15.14
CA ASP A 29 -13.68 -0.32 -14.46
C ASP A 29 -13.61 -1.68 -15.13
N SER A 30 -14.75 -2.20 -15.60
CA SER A 30 -14.85 -3.46 -16.33
C SER A 30 -14.00 -3.51 -17.60
N ASP A 31 -13.92 -2.40 -18.32
CA ASP A 31 -13.19 -2.33 -19.59
C ASP A 31 -11.68 -2.22 -19.37
N ILE A 32 -11.26 -1.48 -18.34
CA ILE A 32 -9.88 -1.46 -17.90
C ILE A 32 -9.46 -2.86 -17.44
N GLU A 33 -10.28 -3.48 -16.58
CA GLU A 33 -10.01 -4.82 -16.04
C GLU A 33 -9.90 -5.88 -17.14
N ALA A 34 -10.78 -5.85 -18.14
CA ALA A 34 -10.76 -6.75 -19.29
C ALA A 34 -9.49 -6.58 -20.13
N THR A 35 -9.04 -5.32 -20.34
CA THR A 35 -7.80 -5.03 -21.08
C THR A 35 -6.57 -5.51 -20.33
N VAL A 36 -6.51 -5.24 -19.03
CA VAL A 36 -5.39 -5.68 -18.18
C VAL A 36 -5.31 -7.20 -18.11
N ARG A 37 -6.44 -7.90 -17.99
CA ARG A 37 -6.51 -9.38 -18.02
C ARG A 37 -6.09 -9.98 -19.37
N GLY A 38 -6.21 -9.24 -20.45
CA GLY A 38 -5.75 -9.68 -21.78
C GLY A 38 -4.23 -9.70 -21.92
N VAL A 39 -3.51 -8.90 -21.13
CA VAL A 39 -2.03 -8.77 -21.17
C VAL A 39 -1.38 -9.45 -19.97
N ILE A 40 -2.07 -9.47 -18.82
CA ILE A 40 -1.54 -9.95 -17.54
C ILE A 40 -2.39 -11.09 -17.01
N ASP A 41 -1.81 -12.29 -16.96
CA ASP A 41 -2.47 -13.50 -16.41
C ASP A 41 -2.51 -13.53 -14.88
N ASN A 42 -1.84 -12.57 -14.21
CA ASN A 42 -1.70 -12.54 -12.77
C ASN A 42 -2.85 -11.78 -12.10
N SER A 43 -3.10 -12.09 -10.83
CA SER A 43 -4.04 -11.32 -10.02
C SER A 43 -3.52 -9.90 -9.78
N PHE A 44 -4.36 -8.92 -10.05
CA PHE A 44 -4.08 -7.51 -9.82
C PHE A 44 -5.23 -6.85 -9.06
N THR A 45 -4.97 -5.69 -8.50
CA THR A 45 -5.96 -4.83 -7.88
C THR A 45 -6.01 -3.53 -8.66
N LEU A 46 -7.22 -3.10 -9.03
CA LEU A 46 -7.47 -1.81 -9.69
C LEU A 46 -8.01 -0.83 -8.65
N ALA A 47 -7.43 0.35 -8.56
CA ALA A 47 -7.90 1.44 -7.72
C ALA A 47 -7.97 2.73 -8.54
N LYS A 48 -9.13 3.41 -8.52
CA LYS A 48 -9.28 4.74 -9.12
C LYS A 48 -9.08 5.82 -8.06
N SER A 49 -8.40 6.89 -8.43
CA SER A 49 -8.18 8.06 -7.61
C SER A 49 -8.35 9.32 -8.44
N THR A 50 -8.80 10.38 -7.80
CA THR A 50 -8.84 11.71 -8.44
C THR A 50 -7.86 12.59 -7.69
N ALA A 51 -6.86 13.10 -8.38
CA ALA A 51 -5.90 14.01 -7.77
C ALA A 51 -6.60 15.33 -7.43
N LEU A 52 -6.50 15.74 -6.17
CA LEU A 52 -7.10 16.99 -5.66
C LEU A 52 -6.49 18.23 -6.32
N ALA A 53 -5.28 18.16 -6.81
CA ALA A 53 -4.60 19.21 -7.54
C ALA A 53 -4.70 18.97 -9.05
N GLY A 54 -5.70 19.59 -9.70
CA GLY A 54 -5.79 19.60 -11.16
C GLY A 54 -6.88 18.75 -11.81
N ASN A 55 -7.78 18.15 -11.03
CA ASN A 55 -8.90 17.31 -11.53
C ASN A 55 -8.46 16.17 -12.48
N THR A 56 -7.19 15.74 -12.39
CA THR A 56 -6.65 14.63 -13.16
C THR A 56 -7.15 13.33 -12.56
N LYS A 57 -7.93 12.58 -13.31
CA LYS A 57 -8.36 11.23 -12.93
C LYS A 57 -7.19 10.28 -13.16
N THR A 58 -6.91 9.43 -12.18
CA THR A 58 -5.89 8.40 -12.29
C THR A 58 -6.45 7.05 -11.89
N PHE A 59 -5.98 5.99 -12.53
CA PHE A 59 -6.19 4.63 -12.04
C PHE A 59 -4.85 3.95 -11.82
N GLU A 60 -4.81 3.15 -10.78
CA GLU A 60 -3.62 2.43 -10.35
C GLU A 60 -3.85 0.92 -10.46
N ILE A 61 -2.94 0.25 -11.12
CA ILE A 61 -2.88 -1.21 -11.23
C ILE A 61 -1.79 -1.70 -10.29
N SER A 62 -2.18 -2.44 -9.26
CA SER A 62 -1.26 -3.02 -8.28
C SER A 62 -1.15 -4.52 -8.48
N LEU A 63 0.05 -5.00 -8.79
CA LEU A 63 0.40 -6.42 -8.85
C LEU A 63 1.28 -6.74 -7.65
N VAL A 64 0.74 -7.48 -6.70
CA VAL A 64 1.40 -7.80 -5.44
C VAL A 64 2.04 -9.19 -5.50
N GLY A 65 3.26 -9.33 -4.98
CA GLY A 65 3.97 -10.61 -4.84
C GLY A 65 5.12 -10.81 -5.83
N LYS A 66 5.45 -12.07 -6.13
CA LYS A 66 6.60 -12.43 -6.99
C LYS A 66 6.44 -12.04 -8.47
N ASN A 67 5.31 -11.50 -8.83
CA ASN A 67 4.91 -11.23 -10.20
C ASN A 67 5.19 -9.77 -10.58
N SER A 68 6.41 -9.30 -10.38
CA SER A 68 6.84 -8.05 -11.00
C SER A 68 6.74 -8.16 -12.52
N ILE A 69 6.07 -7.21 -13.14
CA ILE A 69 5.99 -7.14 -14.59
C ILE A 69 7.36 -6.77 -15.15
N SER A 70 7.80 -7.45 -16.20
CA SER A 70 8.97 -7.01 -16.96
C SER A 70 8.68 -5.68 -17.66
N ALA A 71 9.72 -4.90 -17.95
CA ALA A 71 9.57 -3.63 -18.67
C ALA A 71 8.86 -3.80 -20.02
N GLU A 72 9.11 -4.93 -20.71
CA GLU A 72 8.47 -5.27 -21.98
C GLU A 72 6.94 -5.45 -21.84
N LYS A 73 6.48 -6.20 -20.82
CA LYS A 73 5.05 -6.38 -20.55
C LYS A 73 4.37 -5.10 -20.08
N GLN A 74 5.10 -4.22 -19.38
CA GLN A 74 4.57 -2.92 -19.00
C GLN A 74 4.36 -2.03 -20.23
N GLU A 75 5.27 -2.07 -21.18
CA GLU A 75 5.15 -1.34 -22.45
C GLU A 75 4.00 -1.89 -23.31
N GLU A 76 3.85 -3.22 -23.37
CA GLU A 76 2.74 -3.88 -24.05
C GLU A 76 1.39 -3.49 -23.43
N LEU A 77 1.31 -3.49 -22.11
CA LEU A 77 0.11 -3.05 -21.39
C LEU A 77 -0.22 -1.58 -21.68
N THR A 78 0.78 -0.71 -21.68
CA THR A 78 0.60 0.72 -21.97
C THR A 78 0.04 0.90 -23.36
N LYS A 79 0.64 0.25 -24.37
CA LYS A 79 0.15 0.30 -25.76
C LYS A 79 -1.27 -0.23 -25.91
N ALA A 80 -1.58 -1.35 -25.27
CA ALA A 80 -2.93 -1.93 -25.30
C ALA A 80 -3.98 -0.99 -24.70
N LEU A 81 -3.63 -0.27 -23.63
CA LEU A 81 -4.51 0.71 -23.00
C LEU A 81 -4.67 1.96 -23.88
N GLU A 82 -3.58 2.49 -24.44
CA GLU A 82 -3.59 3.66 -25.33
C GLU A 82 -4.39 3.39 -26.61
N GLU A 83 -4.24 2.21 -27.22
CA GLU A 83 -4.99 1.82 -28.43
C GLU A 83 -6.48 1.65 -28.16
N LYS A 84 -6.83 1.00 -27.04
CA LYS A 84 -8.25 0.73 -26.72
C LYS A 84 -9.01 1.95 -26.25
N PHE A 85 -8.34 2.88 -25.60
CA PHE A 85 -8.93 4.08 -25.02
C PHE A 85 -8.31 5.37 -25.62
N ALA A 86 -8.14 5.39 -26.94
CA ALA A 86 -7.54 6.53 -27.65
C ALA A 86 -8.26 7.87 -27.38
N ASP A 87 -9.59 7.81 -27.20
CA ASP A 87 -10.43 8.98 -26.89
C ASP A 87 -10.25 9.52 -25.45
N ASN A 88 -9.65 8.73 -24.56
CA ASN A 88 -9.50 9.07 -23.16
C ASN A 88 -8.09 9.56 -22.79
N GLU A 89 -7.21 9.73 -23.75
CA GLU A 89 -5.83 10.22 -23.57
C GLU A 89 -5.09 9.53 -22.41
N ILE A 90 -5.15 8.19 -22.37
CA ILE A 90 -4.48 7.42 -21.32
C ILE A 90 -2.97 7.61 -21.49
N SER A 91 -2.31 7.99 -20.41
CA SER A 91 -0.86 8.12 -20.36
C SER A 91 -0.27 7.57 -19.07
N LEU A 92 0.92 7.02 -19.15
CA LEU A 92 1.64 6.53 -17.98
C LEU A 92 1.99 7.70 -17.05
N TYR A 93 1.37 7.74 -15.88
CA TYR A 93 1.61 8.77 -14.87
C TYR A 93 2.78 8.42 -13.96
N ASN A 94 2.83 7.20 -13.46
CA ASN A 94 3.90 6.72 -12.57
C ASN A 94 4.00 5.20 -12.63
N SER A 95 5.22 4.68 -12.50
CA SER A 95 5.46 3.25 -12.36
C SER A 95 6.48 3.01 -11.25
N ASN A 96 6.12 2.18 -10.28
CA ASN A 96 6.97 1.81 -9.17
C ASN A 96 7.01 0.29 -9.00
N SER A 97 8.20 -0.27 -8.94
CA SER A 97 8.39 -1.71 -8.77
C SER A 97 9.32 -2.00 -7.60
N VAL A 98 8.89 -2.87 -6.71
CA VAL A 98 9.64 -3.28 -5.52
C VAL A 98 9.90 -4.78 -5.57
N SER A 99 11.18 -5.16 -5.54
CA SER A 99 11.54 -6.58 -5.45
C SER A 99 11.04 -7.19 -4.14
N PRO A 100 10.50 -8.44 -4.15
CA PRO A 100 10.08 -9.14 -2.93
C PRO A 100 11.18 -9.28 -1.88
N THR A 101 12.44 -9.38 -2.30
CA THR A 101 13.60 -9.44 -1.40
C THR A 101 13.80 -8.12 -0.66
N ILE A 102 13.63 -6.99 -1.36
CA ILE A 102 13.74 -5.65 -0.78
C ILE A 102 12.59 -5.42 0.19
N ALA A 103 11.38 -5.80 -0.19
CA ALA A 103 10.19 -5.69 0.64
C ALA A 103 10.32 -6.47 1.96
N GLY A 104 10.80 -7.71 1.91
CA GLY A 104 11.05 -8.53 3.11
C GLY A 104 12.10 -7.92 4.04
N THR A 105 13.18 -7.39 3.47
CA THR A 105 14.24 -6.71 4.24
C THR A 105 13.72 -5.41 4.85
N PHE A 106 12.92 -4.66 4.13
CA PHE A 106 12.28 -3.43 4.61
C PHE A 106 11.36 -3.72 5.80
N PHE A 107 10.50 -4.73 5.69
CA PHE A 107 9.59 -5.13 6.76
C PHE A 107 10.36 -5.55 8.03
N ALA A 108 11.40 -6.37 7.90
CA ALA A 108 12.21 -6.79 9.03
C ALA A 108 12.90 -5.60 9.72
N LYS A 109 13.48 -4.67 8.95
CA LYS A 109 14.11 -3.45 9.49
C LYS A 109 13.10 -2.54 10.17
N SER A 110 11.89 -2.40 9.61
CA SER A 110 10.81 -1.61 10.19
C SER A 110 10.36 -2.18 11.53
N LEU A 111 10.23 -3.50 11.65
CA LEU A 111 9.88 -4.16 12.90
C LEU A 111 10.93 -3.92 14.00
N VAL A 112 12.22 -4.03 13.64
CA VAL A 112 13.32 -3.73 14.56
C VAL A 112 13.29 -2.27 15.00
N ALA A 113 13.05 -1.33 14.07
CA ALA A 113 12.94 0.08 14.40
C ALA A 113 11.80 0.38 15.38
N VAL A 114 10.63 -0.23 15.17
CA VAL A 114 9.48 -0.13 16.10
C VAL A 114 9.84 -0.64 17.49
N LEU A 115 10.50 -1.79 17.58
CA LEU A 115 10.92 -2.36 18.89
C LEU A 115 11.91 -1.45 19.61
N ILE A 116 12.89 -0.89 18.89
CA ILE A 116 13.87 0.04 19.46
C ILE A 116 13.15 1.32 19.93
N THR A 117 12.24 1.86 19.14
CA THR A 117 11.47 3.05 19.50
C THR A 117 10.61 2.79 20.74
N ALA A 118 9.91 1.67 20.81
CA ALA A 118 9.13 1.28 21.96
C ALA A 118 10.00 1.18 23.23
N LEU A 119 11.17 0.58 23.13
CA LEU A 119 12.13 0.50 24.23
C LEU A 119 12.60 1.88 24.70
N LEU A 120 12.95 2.76 23.77
CA LEU A 120 13.35 4.12 24.07
C LEU A 120 12.24 4.93 24.76
N VAL A 121 10.99 4.77 24.30
CA VAL A 121 9.81 5.40 24.93
C VAL A 121 9.64 4.92 26.36
N VAL A 122 9.72 3.60 26.60
CA VAL A 122 9.60 3.02 27.97
C VAL A 122 10.70 3.58 28.89
N ILE A 123 11.95 3.62 28.42
CA ILE A 123 13.07 4.17 29.18
C ILE A 123 12.84 5.66 29.48
N TYR A 124 12.51 6.44 28.46
CA TYR A 124 12.30 7.88 28.59
C TYR A 124 11.17 8.19 29.58
N VAL A 125 10.00 7.58 29.39
CA VAL A 125 8.83 7.79 30.27
C VAL A 125 9.11 7.26 31.68
N GLY A 126 9.77 6.12 31.81
CA GLY A 126 10.17 5.55 33.08
C GLY A 126 11.06 6.48 33.89
N ILE A 127 12.05 7.12 33.27
CA ILE A 127 12.95 8.09 33.91
C ILE A 127 12.19 9.41 34.21
N ARG A 128 11.46 9.92 33.23
CA ARG A 128 10.81 11.25 33.32
C ARG A 128 9.70 11.28 34.37
N PHE A 129 8.92 10.20 34.49
CA PHE A 129 7.81 10.11 35.42
C PHE A 129 8.10 9.23 36.66
N ARG A 130 9.36 9.08 37.02
CA ARG A 130 9.81 8.23 38.13
C ARG A 130 9.10 8.49 39.46
N ARG A 131 8.67 9.75 39.69
CA ARG A 131 7.97 10.16 40.93
C ARG A 131 6.46 9.80 40.96
N ILE A 132 5.87 9.46 39.82
CA ILE A 132 4.43 9.24 39.65
C ILE A 132 4.14 7.79 39.18
N GLY A 133 5.03 6.83 39.48
CA GLY A 133 4.88 5.44 39.05
C GLY A 133 5.48 5.16 37.65
N GLY A 134 6.60 5.78 37.30
CA GLY A 134 7.23 5.86 35.98
C GLY A 134 7.15 4.63 35.09
N VAL A 135 7.49 3.43 35.59
CA VAL A 135 7.42 2.20 34.77
C VAL A 135 5.99 1.79 34.49
N SER A 136 5.09 1.90 35.47
CA SER A 136 3.68 1.58 35.29
C SER A 136 3.03 2.52 34.27
N ALA A 137 3.32 3.83 34.34
CA ALA A 137 2.84 4.81 33.36
C ALA A 137 3.38 4.53 31.97
N ALA A 138 4.66 4.14 31.83
CA ALA A 138 5.26 3.77 30.55
C ALA A 138 4.60 2.54 29.93
N LEU A 139 4.32 1.50 30.73
CA LEU A 139 3.63 0.30 30.26
C LEU A 139 2.19 0.61 29.85
N THR A 140 1.47 1.43 30.60
CA THR A 140 0.11 1.85 30.25
C THR A 140 0.10 2.62 28.90
N ALA A 141 1.04 3.54 28.73
CA ALA A 141 1.18 4.27 27.47
C ALA A 141 1.48 3.33 26.29
N LEU A 142 2.36 2.34 26.48
CA LEU A 142 2.67 1.35 25.47
C LEU A 142 1.44 0.48 25.13
N CYS A 143 0.68 0.05 26.13
CA CYS A 143 -0.58 -0.67 25.90
C CYS A 143 -1.58 0.17 25.10
N ALA A 144 -1.70 1.47 25.40
CA ALA A 144 -2.56 2.37 24.65
C ALA A 144 -2.14 2.48 23.18
N LEU A 145 -0.83 2.61 22.90
CA LEU A 145 -0.31 2.63 21.52
C LEU A 145 -0.61 1.33 20.77
N VAL A 146 -0.43 0.18 21.43
CA VAL A 146 -0.76 -1.12 20.81
C VAL A 146 -2.26 -1.21 20.51
N PHE A 147 -3.09 -0.70 21.42
CA PHE A 147 -4.54 -0.68 21.24
C PHE A 147 -4.96 0.21 20.06
N ASP A 148 -4.37 1.39 19.94
CA ASP A 148 -4.60 2.31 18.82
C ASP A 148 -4.20 1.66 17.48
N LEU A 149 -3.05 0.99 17.43
CA LEU A 149 -2.62 0.24 16.24
C LEU A 149 -3.61 -0.87 15.86
N LEU A 150 -4.12 -1.61 16.86
CA LEU A 150 -5.11 -2.66 16.61
C LEU A 150 -6.43 -2.10 16.09
N ILE A 151 -6.94 -1.01 16.67
CA ILE A 151 -8.16 -0.36 16.19
C ILE A 151 -7.97 0.13 14.76
N THR A 152 -6.88 0.82 14.49
CA THR A 152 -6.59 1.36 13.17
C THR A 152 -6.45 0.22 12.14
N PHE A 153 -5.78 -0.88 12.50
CA PHE A 153 -5.72 -2.09 11.67
C PHE A 153 -7.11 -2.68 11.39
N CYS A 154 -7.96 -2.80 12.42
CA CYS A 154 -9.34 -3.29 12.25
C CYS A 154 -10.16 -2.39 11.31
N ILE A 155 -10.01 -1.07 11.43
CA ILE A 155 -10.67 -0.12 10.53
C ILE A 155 -10.22 -0.32 9.09
N CYS A 156 -8.91 -0.44 8.84
CA CYS A 156 -8.40 -0.68 7.51
C CYS A 156 -8.87 -1.99 6.90
N VAL A 157 -8.90 -3.06 7.68
CA VAL A 157 -9.43 -4.36 7.23
C VAL A 157 -10.93 -4.27 6.92
N PHE A 158 -11.69 -3.57 7.77
CA PHE A 158 -13.14 -3.40 7.60
C PHE A 158 -13.48 -2.63 6.32
N PHE A 159 -12.80 -1.52 6.09
CA PHE A 159 -12.99 -0.70 4.88
C PHE A 159 -12.20 -1.19 3.67
N LYS A 160 -11.47 -2.31 3.78
CA LYS A 160 -10.59 -2.86 2.73
C LYS A 160 -9.58 -1.84 2.19
N LEU A 161 -9.13 -0.92 3.05
CA LEU A 161 -8.12 0.06 2.68
C LEU A 161 -6.77 -0.64 2.46
N GLN A 162 -5.99 -0.11 1.52
CA GLN A 162 -4.65 -0.62 1.26
C GLN A 162 -3.70 -0.10 2.35
N ILE A 163 -3.02 -1.04 3.01
CA ILE A 163 -2.03 -0.71 4.04
C ILE A 163 -0.71 -0.41 3.32
N ASP A 164 -0.38 0.85 3.21
CA ASP A 164 0.86 1.35 2.59
C ASP A 164 1.89 1.83 3.63
N SER A 165 3.04 2.31 3.16
CA SER A 165 4.10 2.82 4.04
C SER A 165 3.71 4.09 4.80
N ASN A 166 2.79 4.91 4.27
CA ASN A 166 2.30 6.12 4.93
C ASN A 166 1.46 5.80 6.16
N TYR A 167 0.89 4.59 6.19
CA TYR A 167 0.10 4.11 7.31
C TYR A 167 0.93 3.78 8.55
N ILE A 168 2.21 3.45 8.36
CA ILE A 168 3.14 3.07 9.45
C ILE A 168 3.91 4.31 9.96
N ALA A 169 4.01 5.35 9.17
CA ALA A 169 4.67 6.61 9.51
C ALA A 169 3.78 7.51 10.39
#